data_bfc6e913dae8c9cec3fa15cc3c866170
#
_entry.id   bfc6e913dae8c9cec3fa15cc3c866170
#
_cell.length_a   1.000
_cell.length_b   1.000
_cell.length_c   1.000
_cell.angle_alpha   90.00
_cell.angle_beta   90.00
_cell.angle_gamma   90.00
#
_symmetry.space_group_name_H-M   'P 1'
#
loop_
_entity.id
_entity.type
_entity.pdbx_description
1 polymer ?
#
loop_
_entity_poly.entity_id
_entity_poly.type
_entity_poly.pdbx_seq_one_letter_code
_entity_poly.pdbx_strand_id
1 'polypeptide(L)'
;MEQLAQSGIGLALAAFALTVVATRRVLGYLRQKQIMDLPNERSSHSLPTPRGGGLATTPVLALALLVQADFRFLGIGALALLAISWIDDRKGLPPGPRFAAHGVAVLGLLLLLPGDALVFQGVLPLWADRVLALLGWLWFVNLYNFMDGIDGITGVETLSLGLGIALVGGGTLTAPALVVAAVAAAFLVFNWHPAKLFLGDSGSVPFGYVLGGLLVMLA
;
A
#
# COMPACT_ATOMS: atom_id res chain seq x y z
N MET A 1 -4.31 -22.93 -14.63
CA MET A 1 -3.98 -22.55 -13.24
C MET A 1 -2.48 -22.51 -13.00
N GLU A 2 -1.72 -23.51 -13.41
CA GLU A 2 -0.26 -23.57 -13.22
C GLU A 2 0.52 -22.43 -13.90
N GLN A 3 0.18 -22.08 -15.13
CA GLN A 3 0.79 -20.93 -15.85
C GLN A 3 0.49 -19.58 -15.19
N LEU A 4 -0.71 -19.37 -14.64
CA LEU A 4 -1.07 -18.14 -13.92
C LEU A 4 -0.33 -18.04 -12.59
N ALA A 5 -0.15 -19.14 -11.87
CA ALA A 5 0.63 -19.17 -10.64
C ALA A 5 2.12 -18.92 -10.93
N GLN A 6 2.69 -19.52 -11.97
CA GLN A 6 4.09 -19.30 -12.37
C GLN A 6 4.34 -17.83 -12.79
N SER A 7 3.41 -17.22 -13.54
CA SER A 7 3.52 -15.81 -13.92
C SER A 7 3.41 -14.88 -12.70
N GLY A 8 2.56 -15.19 -11.73
CA GLY A 8 2.40 -14.44 -10.49
C GLY A 8 3.65 -14.48 -9.61
N ILE A 9 4.27 -15.65 -9.47
CA ILE A 9 5.54 -15.81 -8.73
C ILE A 9 6.66 -15.03 -9.42
N GLY A 10 6.77 -15.13 -10.75
CA GLY A 10 7.77 -14.38 -11.53
C GLY A 10 7.63 -12.87 -11.34
N LEU A 11 6.39 -12.35 -11.39
CA LEU A 11 6.09 -10.95 -11.15
C LEU A 11 6.45 -10.52 -9.72
N ALA A 12 6.14 -11.34 -8.72
CA ALA A 12 6.48 -11.08 -7.32
C ALA A 12 7.99 -11.05 -7.09
N LEU A 13 8.75 -11.98 -7.67
CA LEU A 13 10.21 -11.97 -7.59
C LEU A 13 10.82 -10.74 -8.26
N ALA A 14 10.32 -10.35 -9.43
CA ALA A 14 10.73 -9.12 -10.10
C ALA A 14 10.42 -7.88 -9.25
N ALA A 15 9.20 -7.80 -8.67
CA ALA A 15 8.81 -6.72 -7.78
C ALA A 15 9.70 -6.66 -6.53
N PHE A 16 10.05 -7.80 -5.92
CA PHE A 16 11.00 -7.87 -4.81
C PHE A 16 12.36 -7.27 -5.20
N ALA A 17 12.96 -7.77 -6.28
CA ALA A 17 14.27 -7.32 -6.73
C ALA A 17 14.28 -5.82 -7.08
N LEU A 18 13.27 -5.36 -7.82
CA LEU A 18 13.12 -3.94 -8.17
C LEU A 18 12.94 -3.07 -6.93
N THR A 19 12.16 -3.52 -5.94
CA THR A 19 11.97 -2.77 -4.69
C THR A 19 13.26 -2.66 -3.91
N VAL A 20 14.07 -3.72 -3.81
CA VAL A 20 15.39 -3.65 -3.15
C VAL A 20 16.29 -2.61 -3.84
N VAL A 21 16.36 -2.63 -5.17
CA VAL A 21 17.18 -1.68 -5.94
C VAL A 21 16.65 -0.26 -5.81
N ALA A 22 15.33 -0.05 -5.96
CA ALA A 22 14.69 1.25 -5.83
C ALA A 22 14.88 1.83 -4.43
N THR A 23 14.68 1.01 -3.39
CA THR A 23 14.84 1.44 -1.99
C THR A 23 16.26 1.88 -1.67
N ARG A 24 17.28 1.17 -2.18
CA ARG A 24 18.68 1.61 -2.04
C ARG A 24 18.92 2.97 -2.68
N ARG A 25 18.37 3.21 -3.85
CA ARG A 25 18.51 4.49 -4.58
C ARG A 25 17.77 5.61 -3.86
N VAL A 26 16.53 5.37 -3.44
CA VAL A 26 15.74 6.34 -2.68
C VAL A 26 16.40 6.67 -1.36
N LEU A 27 16.91 5.69 -0.63
CA LEU A 27 17.65 5.92 0.62
C LEU A 27 18.87 6.85 0.40
N GLY A 28 19.64 6.63 -0.66
CA GLY A 28 20.75 7.51 -1.04
C GLY A 28 20.28 8.94 -1.34
N TYR A 29 19.21 9.08 -2.11
CA TYR A 29 18.60 10.38 -2.43
C TYR A 29 18.10 11.14 -1.18
N LEU A 30 17.36 10.45 -0.30
CA LEU A 30 16.81 11.06 0.92
C LEU A 30 17.92 11.54 1.85
N ARG A 31 19.01 10.74 2.00
CA ARG A 31 20.19 11.13 2.78
C ARG A 31 20.90 12.34 2.18
N GLN A 32 21.09 12.36 0.87
CA GLN A 32 21.72 13.48 0.17
C GLN A 32 20.89 14.77 0.30
N LYS A 33 19.56 14.65 0.28
CA LYS A 33 18.62 15.78 0.42
C LYS A 33 18.28 16.10 1.87
N GLN A 34 18.85 15.39 2.85
CA GLN A 34 18.59 15.58 4.28
C GLN A 34 17.08 15.51 4.62
N ILE A 35 16.35 14.61 3.94
CA ILE A 35 14.93 14.37 4.21
C ILE A 35 14.85 13.32 5.31
N MET A 36 14.82 13.81 6.55
CA MET A 36 14.94 13.00 7.76
C MET A 36 13.71 13.21 8.64
N ASP A 37 13.27 12.15 9.30
CA ASP A 37 12.39 12.23 10.45
C ASP A 37 13.26 12.45 11.69
N LEU A 38 13.02 13.55 12.38
CA LEU A 38 13.75 13.93 13.59
C LEU A 38 13.01 13.39 14.82
N PRO A 39 13.70 12.72 15.75
CA PRO A 39 13.08 12.23 16.97
C PRO A 39 12.42 13.35 17.77
N ASN A 40 11.23 13.09 18.29
CA ASN A 40 10.50 13.93 19.22
C ASN A 40 9.99 13.10 20.40
N GLU A 41 9.31 13.71 21.36
CA GLU A 41 8.83 13.03 22.58
C GLU A 41 7.89 11.83 22.32
N ARG A 42 7.30 11.75 21.13
CA ARG A 42 6.38 10.67 20.72
C ARG A 42 7.04 9.63 19.82
N SER A 43 8.29 9.83 19.42
CA SER A 43 9.00 8.95 18.50
C SER A 43 9.45 7.66 19.16
N SER A 44 9.32 6.55 18.48
CA SER A 44 9.85 5.24 18.86
C SER A 44 11.35 5.09 18.56
N HIS A 45 11.95 6.04 17.82
CA HIS A 45 13.36 6.07 17.42
C HIS A 45 14.12 7.20 18.12
N SER A 46 15.44 7.03 18.31
CA SER A 46 16.32 7.99 18.96
C SER A 46 17.29 8.71 18.01
N LEU A 47 17.40 8.26 16.77
CA LEU A 47 18.30 8.81 15.76
C LEU A 47 17.51 9.37 14.56
N PRO A 48 17.96 10.49 13.96
CA PRO A 48 17.39 10.98 12.72
C PRO A 48 17.42 9.90 11.63
N THR A 49 16.25 9.52 11.12
CA THR A 49 16.11 8.43 10.15
C THR A 49 15.48 8.97 8.85
N PRO A 50 16.00 8.63 7.66
CA PRO A 50 15.39 9.02 6.39
C PRO A 50 13.93 8.57 6.33
N ARG A 51 13.01 9.46 5.86
CA ARG A 51 11.57 9.17 5.69
C ARG A 51 11.16 9.38 4.24
N GLY A 52 10.38 8.45 3.69
CA GLY A 52 9.89 8.49 2.31
C GLY A 52 10.20 7.22 1.51
N GLY A 53 10.25 6.06 2.19
CA GLY A 53 10.42 4.76 1.54
C GLY A 53 9.33 4.44 0.52
N GLY A 54 8.16 5.05 0.67
CA GLY A 54 7.05 4.97 -0.27
C GLY A 54 7.41 5.41 -1.70
N LEU A 55 8.38 6.31 -1.88
CA LEU A 55 8.90 6.68 -3.20
C LEU A 55 9.54 5.50 -3.96
N ALA A 56 9.96 4.46 -3.25
CA ALA A 56 10.50 3.25 -3.86
C ALA A 56 9.42 2.16 -3.98
N THR A 57 8.69 1.90 -2.89
CA THR A 57 7.75 0.78 -2.80
C THR A 57 6.51 0.99 -3.64
N THR A 58 5.89 2.17 -3.55
CA THR A 58 4.62 2.45 -4.23
C THR A 58 4.71 2.42 -5.76
N PRO A 59 5.73 3.01 -6.43
CA PRO A 59 5.85 2.90 -7.88
C PRO A 59 6.04 1.46 -8.36
N VAL A 60 6.83 0.64 -7.65
CA VAL A 60 7.02 -0.77 -8.02
C VAL A 60 5.72 -1.55 -7.86
N LEU A 61 5.03 -1.37 -6.74
CA LEU A 61 3.72 -1.97 -6.49
C LEU A 61 2.71 -1.56 -7.59
N ALA A 62 2.59 -0.27 -7.85
CA ALA A 62 1.65 0.25 -8.83
C ALA A 62 1.95 -0.26 -10.25
N LEU A 63 3.21 -0.25 -10.68
CA LEU A 63 3.61 -0.77 -11.99
C LEU A 63 3.27 -2.26 -12.13
N ALA A 64 3.50 -3.05 -11.09
CA ALA A 64 3.13 -4.46 -11.09
C ALA A 64 1.61 -4.68 -11.13
N LEU A 65 0.80 -3.77 -10.58
CA LEU A 65 -0.66 -3.80 -10.70
C LEU A 65 -1.13 -3.33 -12.08
N LEU A 66 -0.49 -2.31 -12.67
CA LEU A 66 -0.85 -1.76 -13.98
C LEU A 66 -0.73 -2.78 -15.11
N VAL A 67 0.21 -3.72 -15.04
CA VAL A 67 0.36 -4.78 -16.04
C VAL A 67 -0.68 -5.88 -15.91
N GLN A 68 -1.46 -5.90 -14.82
CA GLN A 68 -2.55 -6.84 -14.57
C GLN A 68 -3.88 -6.15 -14.88
N ALA A 69 -4.60 -6.61 -15.90
CA ALA A 69 -5.76 -5.91 -16.46
C ALA A 69 -6.82 -5.54 -15.41
N ASP A 70 -7.12 -6.48 -14.49
CA ASP A 70 -8.17 -6.32 -13.49
C ASP A 70 -7.77 -5.38 -12.34
N PHE A 71 -6.46 -5.10 -12.17
CA PHE A 71 -5.92 -4.33 -11.05
C PHE A 71 -5.32 -2.97 -11.46
N ARG A 72 -5.40 -2.60 -12.75
CA ARG A 72 -4.78 -1.37 -13.26
C ARG A 72 -5.31 -0.10 -12.58
N PHE A 73 -6.61 -0.05 -12.30
CA PHE A 73 -7.21 1.12 -11.62
C PHE A 73 -6.75 1.22 -10.16
N LEU A 74 -6.51 0.08 -9.50
CA LEU A 74 -5.90 0.05 -8.17
C LEU A 74 -4.46 0.60 -8.22
N GLY A 75 -3.69 0.23 -9.24
CA GLY A 75 -2.34 0.80 -9.47
C GLY A 75 -2.36 2.31 -9.74
N ILE A 76 -3.33 2.81 -10.54
CA ILE A 76 -3.50 4.25 -10.80
C ILE A 76 -3.83 4.99 -9.50
N GLY A 77 -4.77 4.48 -8.71
CA GLY A 77 -5.12 5.06 -7.41
C GLY A 77 -3.95 5.12 -6.44
N ALA A 78 -3.13 4.06 -6.39
CA ALA A 78 -1.92 4.03 -5.58
C ALA A 78 -0.90 5.11 -5.99
N LEU A 79 -0.71 5.36 -7.29
CA LEU A 79 0.17 6.44 -7.78
C LEU A 79 -0.40 7.84 -7.47
N ALA A 80 -1.70 8.02 -7.58
CA ALA A 80 -2.35 9.29 -7.21
C ALA A 80 -2.18 9.58 -5.72
N LEU A 81 -2.39 8.58 -4.87
CA LEU A 81 -2.18 8.68 -3.43
C LEU A 81 -0.71 8.89 -3.07
N LEU A 82 0.24 8.23 -3.76
CA LEU A 82 1.66 8.50 -3.60
C LEU A 82 1.98 9.99 -3.80
N ALA A 83 1.47 10.60 -4.88
CA ALA A 83 1.76 11.99 -5.20
C ALA A 83 1.28 12.94 -4.08
N ILE A 84 0.07 12.72 -3.57
CA ILE A 84 -0.52 13.55 -2.50
C ILE A 84 0.20 13.30 -1.17
N SER A 85 0.43 12.03 -0.83
CA SER A 85 1.11 11.66 0.42
C SER A 85 2.57 12.11 0.44
N TRP A 86 3.25 12.16 -0.72
CA TRP A 86 4.60 12.74 -0.79
C TRP A 86 4.60 14.25 -0.52
N ILE A 87 3.58 14.97 -0.99
CA ILE A 87 3.42 16.39 -0.64
C ILE A 87 3.19 16.54 0.86
N ASP A 88 2.39 15.63 1.44
CA ASP A 88 2.14 15.59 2.89
C ASP A 88 3.41 15.32 3.68
N ASP A 89 4.17 14.28 3.35
CA ASP A 89 5.47 13.96 3.97
C ASP A 89 6.45 15.15 3.96
N ARG A 90 6.32 16.07 2.97
CA ARG A 90 7.23 17.20 2.79
C ARG A 90 6.75 18.51 3.42
N LYS A 91 5.46 18.76 3.41
CA LYS A 91 4.88 20.07 3.75
C LYS A 91 3.89 20.03 4.91
N GLY A 92 3.40 18.85 5.27
CA GLY A 92 2.31 18.67 6.21
C GLY A 92 0.99 19.22 5.63
N LEU A 93 0.13 18.37 5.08
CA LEU A 93 -1.18 18.78 4.58
C LEU A 93 -2.20 18.82 5.73
N PRO A 94 -3.17 19.73 5.68
CA PRO A 94 -4.32 19.68 6.59
C PRO A 94 -5.06 18.33 6.47
N PRO A 95 -5.71 17.84 7.55
CA PRO A 95 -6.42 16.54 7.51
C PRO A 95 -7.50 16.45 6.44
N GLY A 96 -8.23 17.55 6.16
CA GLY A 96 -9.33 17.56 5.20
C GLY A 96 -8.92 17.17 3.77
N PRO A 97 -7.95 17.84 3.13
CA PRO A 97 -7.45 17.45 1.80
C PRO A 97 -6.91 16.03 1.74
N ARG A 98 -6.22 15.54 2.77
CA ARG A 98 -5.73 14.15 2.86
C ARG A 98 -6.89 13.16 2.82
N PHE A 99 -7.86 13.36 3.72
CA PHE A 99 -9.04 12.51 3.83
C PHE A 99 -9.90 12.54 2.55
N ALA A 100 -10.05 13.71 1.93
CA ALA A 100 -10.75 13.85 0.65
C ALA A 100 -10.05 13.08 -0.47
N ALA A 101 -8.72 13.13 -0.55
CA ALA A 101 -7.96 12.36 -1.54
C ALA A 101 -8.12 10.85 -1.36
N HIS A 102 -8.05 10.36 -0.11
CA HIS A 102 -8.31 8.95 0.20
C HIS A 102 -9.74 8.57 -0.21
N GLY A 103 -10.73 9.41 0.13
CA GLY A 103 -12.13 9.20 -0.25
C GLY A 103 -12.36 9.13 -1.74
N VAL A 104 -11.75 10.04 -2.51
CA VAL A 104 -11.85 10.04 -3.98
C VAL A 104 -11.23 8.77 -4.59
N ALA A 105 -10.07 8.34 -4.10
CA ALA A 105 -9.42 7.14 -4.61
C ALA A 105 -10.25 5.88 -4.32
N VAL A 106 -10.75 5.73 -3.09
CA VAL A 106 -11.59 4.59 -2.68
C VAL A 106 -12.92 4.59 -3.42
N LEU A 107 -13.62 5.73 -3.44
CA LEU A 107 -14.90 5.86 -4.15
C LEU A 107 -14.75 5.58 -5.64
N GLY A 108 -13.67 6.10 -6.25
CA GLY A 108 -13.39 5.87 -7.67
C GLY A 108 -13.30 4.39 -8.02
N LEU A 109 -12.64 3.58 -7.18
CA LEU A 109 -12.58 2.13 -7.43
C LEU A 109 -13.91 1.42 -7.14
N LEU A 110 -14.60 1.78 -6.05
CA LEU A 110 -15.91 1.20 -5.72
C LEU A 110 -16.96 1.43 -6.82
N LEU A 111 -16.89 2.57 -7.52
CA LEU A 111 -17.79 2.87 -8.65
C LEU A 111 -17.46 2.04 -9.91
N LEU A 112 -16.26 1.50 -10.01
CA LEU A 112 -15.83 0.62 -11.11
C LEU A 112 -16.15 -0.86 -10.85
N LEU A 113 -16.49 -1.23 -9.59
CA LEU A 113 -16.87 -2.60 -9.29
C LEU A 113 -18.23 -2.94 -9.91
N PRO A 114 -18.39 -4.17 -10.45
CA PRO A 114 -19.68 -4.66 -10.94
C PRO A 114 -20.78 -4.57 -9.87
N GLY A 115 -22.03 -4.37 -10.28
CA GLY A 115 -23.16 -4.22 -9.35
C GLY A 115 -23.46 -5.48 -8.52
N ASP A 116 -23.04 -6.65 -9.00
CA ASP A 116 -23.15 -7.95 -8.34
C ASP A 116 -21.96 -8.27 -7.42
N ALA A 117 -20.88 -7.51 -7.46
CA ALA A 117 -19.76 -7.63 -6.54
C ALA A 117 -20.12 -6.99 -5.18
N LEU A 118 -20.77 -7.74 -4.31
CA LEU A 118 -21.28 -7.28 -3.01
C LEU A 118 -20.33 -7.69 -1.87
N VAL A 119 -19.76 -6.71 -1.17
CA VAL A 119 -18.82 -6.91 -0.05
C VAL A 119 -19.50 -7.62 1.13
N PHE A 120 -20.78 -7.30 1.37
CA PHE A 120 -21.59 -7.93 2.44
C PHE A 120 -22.47 -9.07 1.92
N GLN A 121 -22.07 -9.74 0.81
CA GLN A 121 -22.67 -11.00 0.35
C GLN A 121 -24.20 -10.93 0.13
N GLY A 122 -24.74 -9.78 -0.22
CA GLY A 122 -26.19 -9.59 -0.46
C GLY A 122 -27.06 -9.46 0.79
N VAL A 123 -26.47 -9.39 1.98
CA VAL A 123 -27.23 -9.12 3.23
C VAL A 123 -27.80 -7.69 3.22
N LEU A 124 -27.14 -6.78 2.51
CA LEU A 124 -27.51 -5.37 2.42
C LEU A 124 -27.96 -4.99 0.99
N PRO A 125 -28.84 -3.98 0.84
CA PRO A 125 -29.10 -3.42 -0.48
C PRO A 125 -27.82 -2.74 -1.03
N LEU A 126 -27.65 -2.72 -2.36
CA LEU A 126 -26.44 -2.25 -3.04
C LEU A 126 -25.91 -0.91 -2.52
N TRP A 127 -26.80 0.07 -2.30
CA TRP A 127 -26.38 1.39 -1.83
C TRP A 127 -25.76 1.34 -0.42
N ALA A 128 -26.31 0.51 0.48
CA ALA A 128 -25.80 0.35 1.85
C ALA A 128 -24.47 -0.44 1.84
N ASP A 129 -24.37 -1.48 1.00
CA ASP A 129 -23.16 -2.23 0.77
C ASP A 129 -22.02 -1.30 0.36
N ARG A 130 -22.24 -0.46 -0.66
CA ARG A 130 -21.23 0.50 -1.16
C ARG A 130 -20.86 1.57 -0.14
N VAL A 131 -21.82 2.10 0.61
CA VAL A 131 -21.54 3.11 1.65
C VAL A 131 -20.71 2.51 2.78
N LEU A 132 -21.08 1.32 3.26
CA LEU A 132 -20.31 0.66 4.33
C LEU A 132 -18.93 0.19 3.85
N ALA A 133 -18.81 -0.30 2.61
CA ALA A 133 -17.52 -0.62 2.01
C ALA A 133 -16.63 0.62 1.88
N LEU A 134 -17.18 1.77 1.44
CA LEU A 134 -16.47 3.04 1.38
C LEU A 134 -15.94 3.46 2.75
N LEU A 135 -16.81 3.47 3.76
CA LEU A 135 -16.44 3.88 5.11
C LEU A 135 -15.40 2.92 5.73
N GLY A 136 -15.61 1.61 5.58
CA GLY A 136 -14.70 0.59 6.10
C GLY A 136 -13.31 0.67 5.44
N TRP A 137 -13.27 0.80 4.11
CA TRP A 137 -12.00 0.91 3.39
C TRP A 137 -11.27 2.23 3.67
N LEU A 138 -12.00 3.36 3.69
CA LEU A 138 -11.43 4.65 4.04
C LEU A 138 -10.86 4.65 5.47
N TRP A 139 -11.59 4.03 6.41
CA TRP A 139 -11.12 3.84 7.78
C TRP A 139 -9.87 2.96 7.83
N PHE A 140 -9.85 1.86 7.08
CA PHE A 140 -8.71 0.96 6.98
C PHE A 140 -7.45 1.69 6.47
N VAL A 141 -7.57 2.50 5.41
CA VAL A 141 -6.44 3.32 4.90
C VAL A 141 -5.88 4.24 5.99
N ASN A 142 -6.76 4.90 6.76
CA ASN A 142 -6.32 5.81 7.81
C ASN A 142 -5.70 5.09 8.99
N LEU A 143 -6.27 3.96 9.43
CA LEU A 143 -5.68 3.13 10.49
C LEU A 143 -4.33 2.57 10.05
N TYR A 144 -4.23 2.12 8.81
CA TYR A 144 -3.00 1.57 8.25
C TYR A 144 -1.87 2.59 8.24
N ASN A 145 -2.18 3.84 7.87
CA ASN A 145 -1.22 4.95 7.98
C ASN A 145 -0.89 5.29 9.44
N PHE A 146 -1.88 5.26 10.33
CA PHE A 146 -1.68 5.58 11.75
C PHE A 146 -0.80 4.57 12.47
N MET A 147 -0.87 3.29 12.13
CA MET A 147 -0.06 2.25 12.77
C MET A 147 1.41 2.25 12.32
N ASP A 148 1.78 2.97 11.26
CA ASP A 148 3.16 3.07 10.74
C ASP A 148 4.07 3.91 11.66
N GLY A 149 4.13 3.56 12.93
CA GLY A 149 4.90 4.27 13.96
C GLY A 149 6.03 3.46 14.60
N ILE A 150 6.22 2.21 14.20
CA ILE A 150 7.22 1.29 14.77
C ILE A 150 7.99 0.60 13.64
N ASP A 151 9.32 0.42 13.84
CA ASP A 151 10.19 -0.28 12.90
C ASP A 151 9.60 -1.64 12.50
N GLY A 152 9.46 -1.87 11.21
CA GLY A 152 9.03 -3.14 10.63
C GLY A 152 7.53 -3.41 10.67
N ILE A 153 6.72 -2.68 11.47
CA ILE A 153 5.31 -3.04 11.69
C ILE A 153 4.52 -3.07 10.39
N THR A 154 4.54 -2.00 9.61
CA THR A 154 3.80 -1.91 8.35
C THR A 154 4.28 -2.92 7.32
N GLY A 155 5.60 -3.17 7.28
CA GLY A 155 6.18 -4.18 6.40
C GLY A 155 5.72 -5.59 6.75
N VAL A 156 5.72 -5.98 8.02
CA VAL A 156 5.26 -7.29 8.49
C VAL A 156 3.76 -7.47 8.27
N GLU A 157 2.97 -6.45 8.60
CA GLU A 157 1.52 -6.45 8.39
C GLU A 157 1.16 -6.60 6.92
N THR A 158 1.79 -5.78 6.05
CA THR A 158 1.60 -5.86 4.59
C THR A 158 1.98 -7.22 4.04
N LEU A 159 3.12 -7.79 4.49
CA LEU A 159 3.57 -9.13 4.10
C LEU A 159 2.54 -10.18 4.51
N SER A 160 2.08 -10.13 5.76
CA SER A 160 1.14 -11.11 6.32
C SER A 160 -0.22 -11.06 5.61
N LEU A 161 -0.78 -9.86 5.41
CA LEU A 161 -2.04 -9.67 4.69
C LEU A 161 -1.91 -10.09 3.22
N GLY A 162 -0.81 -9.72 2.55
CA GLY A 162 -0.56 -10.12 1.17
C GLY A 162 -0.51 -11.65 1.01
N LEU A 163 0.21 -12.35 1.90
CA LEU A 163 0.26 -13.82 1.91
C LEU A 163 -1.11 -14.42 2.25
N GLY A 164 -1.83 -13.86 3.23
CA GLY A 164 -3.18 -14.30 3.59
C GLY A 164 -4.15 -14.20 2.42
N ILE A 165 -4.19 -13.06 1.72
CA ILE A 165 -5.03 -12.87 0.54
C ILE A 165 -4.64 -13.84 -0.58
N ALA A 166 -3.34 -14.06 -0.80
CA ALA A 166 -2.87 -15.00 -1.82
C ALA A 166 -3.32 -16.45 -1.54
N LEU A 167 -3.35 -16.85 -0.27
CA LEU A 167 -3.74 -18.18 0.16
C LEU A 167 -5.27 -18.40 0.10
N VAL A 168 -6.05 -17.41 0.52
CA VAL A 168 -7.51 -17.52 0.65
C VAL A 168 -8.22 -17.15 -0.65
N GLY A 169 -7.78 -16.09 -1.34
CA GLY A 169 -8.45 -15.52 -2.50
C GLY A 169 -8.32 -16.37 -3.77
N GLY A 170 -7.19 -17.06 -3.94
CA GLY A 170 -6.95 -17.90 -5.14
C GLY A 170 -7.08 -17.11 -6.46
N GLY A 171 -7.10 -17.83 -7.58
CA GLY A 171 -7.41 -17.28 -8.88
C GLY A 171 -6.65 -16.00 -9.26
N THR A 172 -7.39 -14.97 -9.66
CA THR A 172 -6.83 -13.67 -10.09
C THR A 172 -6.21 -12.87 -8.96
N LEU A 173 -6.63 -13.07 -7.71
CA LEU A 173 -6.10 -12.35 -6.54
C LEU A 173 -4.71 -12.81 -6.11
N THR A 174 -4.30 -14.03 -6.46
CA THR A 174 -3.00 -14.60 -6.05
C THR A 174 -1.82 -13.74 -6.51
N ALA A 175 -1.79 -13.34 -7.78
CA ALA A 175 -0.66 -12.59 -8.32
C ALA A 175 -0.49 -11.19 -7.70
N PRO A 176 -1.53 -10.33 -7.63
CA PRO A 176 -1.39 -9.01 -7.00
C PRO A 176 -1.08 -9.11 -5.51
N ALA A 177 -1.65 -10.08 -4.79
CA ALA A 177 -1.38 -10.28 -3.38
C ALA A 177 0.07 -10.73 -3.11
N LEU A 178 0.64 -11.63 -3.93
CA LEU A 178 2.04 -12.00 -3.87
C LEU A 178 2.98 -10.82 -4.18
N VAL A 179 2.59 -9.94 -5.12
CA VAL A 179 3.34 -8.71 -5.40
C VAL A 179 3.37 -7.80 -4.18
N VAL A 180 2.23 -7.56 -3.54
CA VAL A 180 2.15 -6.77 -2.30
C VAL A 180 3.08 -7.36 -1.23
N ALA A 181 3.00 -8.67 -0.99
CA ALA A 181 3.85 -9.37 -0.03
C ALA A 181 5.35 -9.23 -0.38
N ALA A 182 5.71 -9.38 -1.66
CA ALA A 182 7.08 -9.29 -2.12
C ALA A 182 7.68 -7.88 -1.96
N VAL A 183 6.90 -6.83 -2.30
CA VAL A 183 7.30 -5.43 -2.10
C VAL A 183 7.52 -5.13 -0.62
N ALA A 184 6.62 -5.60 0.24
CA ALA A 184 6.74 -5.45 1.69
C ALA A 184 7.97 -6.17 2.25
N ALA A 185 8.19 -7.42 1.86
CA ALA A 185 9.36 -8.21 2.27
C ALA A 185 10.67 -7.53 1.84
N ALA A 186 10.73 -6.98 0.62
CA ALA A 186 11.89 -6.24 0.13
C ALA A 186 12.13 -4.96 0.94
N PHE A 187 11.07 -4.24 1.30
CA PHE A 187 11.17 -3.03 2.12
C PHE A 187 11.64 -3.34 3.55
N LEU A 188 11.21 -4.46 4.15
CA LEU A 188 11.63 -4.90 5.47
C LEU A 188 13.15 -5.04 5.61
N VAL A 189 13.89 -5.33 4.54
CA VAL A 189 15.37 -5.36 4.55
C VAL A 189 15.97 -4.02 5.02
N PHE A 190 15.24 -2.92 4.82
CA PHE A 190 15.66 -1.56 5.19
C PHE A 190 14.92 -1.00 6.40
N ASN A 191 13.74 -1.53 6.68
CA ASN A 191 12.85 -1.02 7.73
C ASN A 191 12.84 -1.90 8.99
N TRP A 192 13.51 -3.09 8.98
CA TRP A 192 13.67 -3.91 10.17
C TRP A 192 14.47 -3.17 11.23
N HIS A 193 14.13 -3.43 12.49
CA HIS A 193 14.78 -2.75 13.63
C HIS A 193 16.30 -3.07 13.75
N PRO A 194 17.18 -2.08 13.93
CA PRO A 194 16.91 -0.64 13.84
C PRO A 194 16.71 -0.17 12.39
N ALA A 195 15.63 0.55 12.12
CA ALA A 195 15.26 0.96 10.77
C ALA A 195 16.28 1.93 10.17
N LYS A 196 16.65 1.69 8.90
CA LYS A 196 17.52 2.56 8.10
C LYS A 196 16.73 3.55 7.26
N LEU A 197 15.41 3.32 7.12
CA LEU A 197 14.50 4.08 6.30
C LEU A 197 13.05 3.88 6.79
N PHE A 198 12.33 4.95 7.00
CA PHE A 198 10.90 4.94 7.28
C PHE A 198 10.08 5.01 6.01
N LEU A 199 8.94 4.34 6.02
CA LEU A 199 8.05 4.23 4.87
C LEU A 199 7.46 5.60 4.51
N GLY A 200 6.92 6.32 5.49
CA GLY A 200 6.22 7.58 5.33
C GLY A 200 4.81 7.41 4.76
N ASP A 201 4.04 8.50 4.78
CA ASP A 201 2.68 8.53 4.26
C ASP A 201 2.62 8.15 2.77
N SER A 202 3.68 8.49 2.02
CA SER A 202 3.89 8.09 0.62
C SER A 202 3.91 6.58 0.37
N GLY A 203 4.09 5.77 1.40
CA GLY A 203 4.04 4.30 1.33
C GLY A 203 2.88 3.69 2.10
N SER A 204 2.66 4.09 3.36
CA SER A 204 1.63 3.50 4.23
C SER A 204 0.20 3.73 3.69
N VAL A 205 -0.10 4.93 3.18
CA VAL A 205 -1.40 5.23 2.56
C VAL A 205 -1.65 4.39 1.30
N PRO A 206 -0.74 4.33 0.31
CA PRO A 206 -0.90 3.45 -0.85
C PRO A 206 -0.99 1.96 -0.49
N PHE A 207 -0.21 1.48 0.49
CA PHE A 207 -0.33 0.09 0.95
C PHE A 207 -1.71 -0.20 1.54
N GLY A 208 -2.19 0.66 2.45
CA GLY A 208 -3.53 0.54 3.02
C GLY A 208 -4.62 0.59 1.94
N TYR A 209 -4.47 1.45 0.93
CA TYR A 209 -5.39 1.53 -0.19
C TYR A 209 -5.40 0.24 -1.02
N VAL A 210 -4.24 -0.26 -1.42
CA VAL A 210 -4.15 -1.48 -2.24
C VAL A 210 -4.64 -2.71 -1.49
N LEU A 211 -4.23 -2.88 -0.23
CA LEU A 211 -4.70 -3.99 0.62
C LEU A 211 -6.20 -3.94 0.84
N GLY A 212 -6.74 -2.76 1.17
CA GLY A 212 -8.18 -2.60 1.34
C GLY A 212 -8.97 -2.92 0.06
N GLY A 213 -8.44 -2.53 -1.11
CA GLY A 213 -9.02 -2.89 -2.40
C GLY A 213 -9.00 -4.40 -2.67
N LEU A 214 -7.88 -5.06 -2.38
CA LEU A 214 -7.79 -6.53 -2.51
C LEU A 214 -8.72 -7.25 -1.54
N LEU A 215 -8.89 -6.74 -0.31
CA LEU A 215 -9.85 -7.29 0.66
C LEU A 215 -11.30 -7.11 0.22
N VAL A 216 -11.64 -5.96 -0.36
CA VAL A 216 -12.98 -5.73 -0.95
C VAL A 216 -13.25 -6.67 -2.13
N MET A 217 -12.22 -6.97 -2.93
CA MET A 217 -12.35 -7.92 -4.05
C MET A 217 -12.35 -9.39 -3.60
N LEU A 218 -11.87 -9.67 -2.39
CA LEU A 218 -11.86 -11.00 -1.78
C LEU A 218 -13.22 -11.36 -1.15
N ALA A 219 -13.96 -10.35 -0.67
CA ALA A 219 -15.23 -10.50 0.04
C ALA A 219 -16.37 -10.95 -0.90
#